data_2401d0ef7cfb38a5d36e6c12ad8b466c
#
_entry.id   2401d0ef7cfb38a5d36e6c12ad8b466c
#
_cell.length_a   1.000
_cell.length_b   1.000
_cell.length_c   1.000
_cell.angle_alpha   90.00
_cell.angle_beta   90.00
_cell.angle_gamma   90.00
#
_symmetry.space_group_name_H-M   'P 1'
#
loop_
_entity.id
_entity.type
_entity.pdbx_description
1 polymer ?
#
loop_
_entity_poly.entity_id
_entity_poly.type
_entity_poly.pdbx_seq_one_letter_code
_entity_poly.pdbx_strand_id
1 'polypeptide(L)'
;LFPLMSPGCNVIASTRLYGGTVTQFSQTIKRFGWSAKFVDFDDLDALKNAIDENTRAVFCEAIANPGGYITDLQAISSISDKAGLPLIVDNTTATPYLCRPIEYGATIVVHSTTKYMTGNGTVTGGCVVDSGKFDWSANQKFPSLSEPEPAYHGLRFHETFGALAFTFHGIAVGLRDLGMTMNPQAAHYTLMGLETLSLRM
;
A
#
# COMPACT_ATOMS: atom_id res chain seq x y z
N LEU A 1 0.96 -0.29 -5.50
CA LEU A 1 1.05 0.87 -6.41
C LEU A 1 0.52 0.58 -7.81
N PHE A 2 0.74 -0.63 -8.35
CA PHE A 2 0.43 -0.95 -9.75
C PHE A 2 -1.01 -0.56 -10.18
N PRO A 3 -2.09 -0.84 -9.41
CA PRO A 3 -3.44 -0.43 -9.80
C PRO A 3 -3.69 1.09 -9.72
N LEU A 4 -2.78 1.86 -9.14
CA LEU A 4 -2.97 3.29 -8.86
C LEU A 4 -2.14 4.20 -9.77
N MET A 5 -1.07 3.67 -10.37
CA MET A 5 -0.04 4.47 -11.02
C MET A 5 -0.04 4.28 -12.52
N SER A 6 0.10 5.37 -13.24
CA SER A 6 0.39 5.42 -14.69
C SER A 6 1.68 6.20 -14.94
N PRO A 7 2.32 6.11 -16.12
CA PRO A 7 3.48 6.94 -16.44
C PRO A 7 3.21 8.42 -16.18
N GLY A 8 4.17 9.10 -15.55
CA GLY A 8 4.04 10.49 -15.12
C GLY A 8 3.50 10.68 -13.70
N CYS A 9 2.89 9.65 -13.09
CA CYS A 9 2.36 9.74 -11.73
C CYS A 9 3.46 9.67 -10.67
N ASN A 10 3.15 10.20 -9.48
CA ASN A 10 4.03 10.13 -8.32
C ASN A 10 3.31 9.59 -7.06
N VAL A 11 4.12 9.09 -6.14
CA VAL A 11 3.74 8.75 -4.77
C VAL A 11 4.51 9.65 -3.81
N ILE A 12 3.85 10.15 -2.76
CA ILE A 12 4.55 10.81 -1.66
C ILE A 12 4.89 9.74 -0.63
N ALA A 13 6.16 9.66 -0.27
CA ALA A 13 6.67 8.65 0.63
C ALA A 13 7.38 9.29 1.82
N SER A 14 7.24 8.72 3.00
CA SER A 14 8.01 9.13 4.16
C SER A 14 9.52 9.00 3.89
N THR A 15 10.33 9.88 4.45
CA THR A 15 11.79 9.73 4.47
C THR A 15 12.26 8.58 5.35
N ARG A 16 11.41 8.09 6.25
CA ARG A 16 11.70 7.04 7.23
C ARG A 16 11.13 5.72 6.78
N LEU A 17 11.82 5.05 5.88
CA LEU A 17 11.40 3.79 5.27
C LEU A 17 12.54 2.77 5.25
N TYR A 18 12.16 1.51 5.17
CA TYR A 18 13.07 0.40 4.90
C TYR A 18 13.90 0.66 3.64
N GLY A 19 15.21 0.36 3.69
CA GLY A 19 16.14 0.65 2.60
C GLY A 19 15.74 0.05 1.25
N GLY A 20 15.13 -1.14 1.25
CA GLY A 20 14.59 -1.76 0.04
C GLY A 20 13.45 -0.96 -0.58
N THR A 21 12.56 -0.39 0.25
CA THR A 21 11.47 0.49 -0.20
C THR A 21 12.02 1.80 -0.74
N VAL A 22 13.02 2.38 -0.06
CA VAL A 22 13.71 3.58 -0.56
C VAL A 22 14.32 3.33 -1.94
N THR A 23 15.04 2.21 -2.12
CA THR A 23 15.62 1.85 -3.42
C THR A 23 14.54 1.62 -4.48
N GLN A 24 13.45 0.91 -4.13
CA GLN A 24 12.33 0.68 -5.03
C GLN A 24 11.71 2.00 -5.49
N PHE A 25 11.45 2.94 -4.58
CA PHE A 25 10.81 4.21 -4.90
C PHE A 25 11.75 5.22 -5.56
N SER A 26 13.03 5.22 -5.20
CA SER A 26 13.99 6.15 -5.79
C SER A 26 14.55 5.71 -7.16
N GLN A 27 14.54 4.39 -7.46
CA GLN A 27 15.18 3.86 -8.65
C GLN A 27 14.26 2.95 -9.48
N THR A 28 13.66 1.90 -8.87
CA THR A 28 12.99 0.84 -9.63
C THR A 28 11.74 1.35 -10.33
N ILE A 29 10.91 2.14 -9.65
CA ILE A 29 9.64 2.63 -10.20
C ILE A 29 9.83 3.59 -11.38
N LYS A 30 11.01 4.22 -11.51
CA LYS A 30 11.34 5.07 -12.66
C LYS A 30 11.28 4.33 -13.98
N ARG A 31 11.52 3.02 -13.97
CA ARG A 31 11.44 2.15 -15.17
C ARG A 31 10.01 2.03 -15.69
N PHE A 32 9.01 2.30 -14.85
CA PHE A 32 7.59 2.37 -15.20
C PHE A 32 7.11 3.79 -15.52
N GLY A 33 8.03 4.76 -15.53
CA GLY A 33 7.69 6.18 -15.69
C GLY A 33 7.06 6.80 -14.44
N TRP A 34 7.19 6.15 -13.28
CA TRP A 34 6.68 6.64 -12.00
C TRP A 34 7.79 7.33 -11.21
N SER A 35 7.40 8.19 -10.27
CA SER A 35 8.34 8.87 -9.38
C SER A 35 7.85 8.84 -7.93
N ALA A 36 8.76 9.15 -7.00
CA ALA A 36 8.44 9.33 -5.59
C ALA A 36 9.00 10.65 -5.08
N LYS A 37 8.24 11.32 -4.24
CA LYS A 37 8.64 12.49 -3.47
C LYS A 37 8.82 12.05 -2.02
N PHE A 38 10.03 12.15 -1.51
CA PHE A 38 10.32 11.82 -0.12
C PHE A 38 10.13 13.05 0.76
N VAL A 39 9.30 12.93 1.80
CA VAL A 39 8.94 14.02 2.71
C VAL A 39 9.08 13.54 4.15
N ASP A 40 9.55 14.42 5.05
CA ASP A 40 9.47 14.15 6.48
C ASP A 40 8.02 14.33 6.95
N PHE A 41 7.41 13.26 7.43
CA PHE A 41 6.00 13.27 7.83
C PHE A 41 5.75 13.90 9.22
N ASP A 42 6.80 14.32 9.91
CA ASP A 42 6.66 15.24 11.07
C ASP A 42 6.32 16.66 10.63
N ASP A 43 6.72 17.04 9.40
CA ASP A 43 6.32 18.30 8.78
C ASP A 43 5.06 18.09 7.92
N LEU A 44 3.91 18.23 8.57
CA LEU A 44 2.61 18.08 7.91
C LEU A 44 2.35 19.12 6.82
N ASP A 45 2.98 20.28 6.89
CA ASP A 45 2.84 21.31 5.86
C ASP A 45 3.71 20.97 4.64
N ALA A 46 4.91 20.42 4.85
CA ALA A 46 5.70 19.86 3.75
C ALA A 46 4.96 18.73 3.04
N LEU A 47 4.26 17.84 3.79
CA LEU A 47 3.42 16.79 3.21
C LEU A 47 2.31 17.38 2.33
N LYS A 48 1.55 18.37 2.83
CA LYS A 48 0.48 19.06 2.07
C LYS A 48 1.02 19.71 0.79
N ASN A 49 2.16 20.40 0.91
CA ASN A 49 2.77 21.13 -0.19
C ASN A 49 3.38 20.21 -1.26
N ALA A 50 3.72 18.97 -0.92
CA ALA A 50 4.24 17.98 -1.85
C ALA A 50 3.16 17.37 -2.76
N ILE A 51 1.88 17.44 -2.35
CA ILE A 51 0.75 16.90 -3.12
C ILE A 51 0.55 17.75 -4.38
N ASP A 52 0.45 17.08 -5.51
CA ASP A 52 0.12 17.69 -6.80
C ASP A 52 -0.91 16.87 -7.59
N GLU A 53 -1.22 17.32 -8.80
CA GLU A 53 -2.18 16.68 -9.71
C GLU A 53 -1.77 15.25 -10.11
N ASN A 54 -0.47 14.96 -10.15
CA ASN A 54 0.10 13.67 -10.51
C ASN A 54 0.24 12.71 -9.32
N THR A 55 -0.02 13.18 -8.09
CA THR A 55 0.06 12.36 -6.89
C THR A 55 -1.09 11.35 -6.86
N ARG A 56 -0.75 10.06 -6.60
CA ARG A 56 -1.71 8.94 -6.58
C ARG A 56 -1.81 8.24 -5.23
N ALA A 57 -0.84 8.41 -4.35
CA ALA A 57 -0.88 7.81 -3.01
C ALA A 57 0.07 8.53 -2.05
N VAL A 58 -0.20 8.37 -0.77
CA VAL A 58 0.72 8.66 0.33
C VAL A 58 1.17 7.34 0.93
N PHE A 59 2.48 7.17 1.19
CA PHE A 59 3.07 5.91 1.68
C PHE A 59 3.95 6.15 2.90
N CYS A 60 3.73 5.35 3.97
CA CYS A 60 4.58 5.34 5.16
C CYS A 60 4.69 3.93 5.77
N GLU A 61 5.58 3.77 6.74
CA GLU A 61 5.61 2.64 7.64
C GLU A 61 4.93 3.02 8.97
N ALA A 62 4.17 2.11 9.58
CA ALA A 62 3.55 2.36 10.88
C ALA A 62 4.63 2.52 11.97
N ILE A 63 5.64 1.65 11.94
CA ILE A 63 6.86 1.73 12.74
C ILE A 63 8.04 1.65 11.77
N ALA A 64 8.78 2.73 11.65
CA ALA A 64 9.86 2.87 10.67
C ALA A 64 11.05 1.94 10.95
N ASN A 65 11.55 1.32 9.91
CA ASN A 65 12.80 0.56 9.91
C ASN A 65 13.83 1.22 8.95
N PRO A 66 14.95 1.75 9.45
CA PRO A 66 15.46 1.73 10.83
C PRO A 66 14.84 2.79 11.73
N GLY A 67 15.17 2.73 13.00
CA GLY A 67 14.95 3.77 13.98
C GLY A 67 13.72 3.58 14.90
N GLY A 68 12.78 2.69 14.56
CA GLY A 68 11.62 2.40 15.42
C GLY A 68 10.67 3.58 15.62
N TYR A 69 10.69 4.55 14.70
CA TYR A 69 9.85 5.74 14.76
C TYR A 69 8.39 5.38 14.52
N ILE A 70 7.49 5.88 15.37
CA ILE A 70 6.04 5.63 15.27
C ILE A 70 5.40 6.77 14.49
N THR A 71 4.75 6.44 13.39
CA THR A 71 4.12 7.39 12.49
C THR A 71 2.72 7.79 13.02
N ASP A 72 2.42 9.10 13.05
CA ASP A 72 1.05 9.59 13.34
C ASP A 72 0.14 9.35 12.14
N LEU A 73 -0.41 8.14 12.08
CA LEU A 73 -1.26 7.70 10.97
C LEU A 73 -2.53 8.55 10.83
N GLN A 74 -3.10 9.02 11.95
CA GLN A 74 -4.34 9.80 11.94
C GLN A 74 -4.14 11.19 11.34
N ALA A 75 -3.03 11.86 11.68
CA ALA A 75 -2.70 13.15 11.10
C ALA A 75 -2.47 13.04 9.59
N ILE A 76 -1.73 12.00 9.15
CA ILE A 76 -1.42 11.77 7.74
C ILE A 76 -2.68 11.37 6.95
N SER A 77 -3.53 10.48 7.50
CA SER A 77 -4.77 10.08 6.82
C SER A 77 -5.69 11.28 6.61
N SER A 78 -5.80 12.17 7.59
CA SER A 78 -6.60 13.39 7.44
C SER A 78 -6.15 14.30 6.29
N ILE A 79 -4.86 14.30 5.96
CA ILE A 79 -4.32 15.07 4.83
C ILE A 79 -4.58 14.33 3.53
N SER A 80 -4.30 13.02 3.47
CA SER A 80 -4.50 12.22 2.27
C SER A 80 -5.97 12.17 1.87
N ASP A 81 -6.89 11.99 2.83
CA ASP A 81 -8.34 11.97 2.59
C ASP A 81 -8.85 13.30 2.00
N LYS A 82 -8.42 14.44 2.57
CA LYS A 82 -8.77 15.76 2.03
C LYS A 82 -8.26 15.99 0.60
N ALA A 83 -7.17 15.33 0.23
CA ALA A 83 -6.61 15.38 -1.11
C ALA A 83 -7.20 14.32 -2.06
N GLY A 84 -8.11 13.47 -1.58
CA GLY A 84 -8.67 12.35 -2.34
C GLY A 84 -7.62 11.31 -2.73
N LEU A 85 -6.65 11.06 -1.84
CA LEU A 85 -5.54 10.13 -2.04
C LEU A 85 -5.63 8.96 -1.04
N PRO A 86 -5.38 7.72 -1.48
CA PRO A 86 -5.26 6.59 -0.56
C PRO A 86 -3.99 6.71 0.28
N LEU A 87 -4.11 6.47 1.59
CA LEU A 87 -2.97 6.24 2.49
C LEU A 87 -2.63 4.76 2.48
N ILE A 88 -1.39 4.45 2.08
CA ILE A 88 -0.82 3.10 2.08
C ILE A 88 0.16 3.00 3.24
N VAL A 89 -0.06 2.05 4.13
CA VAL A 89 0.78 1.85 5.32
C VAL A 89 1.44 0.49 5.27
N ASP A 90 2.76 0.46 5.27
CA ASP A 90 3.51 -0.76 5.56
C ASP A 90 3.49 -1.00 7.07
N ASN A 91 2.80 -2.06 7.47
CA ASN A 91 2.61 -2.43 8.88
C ASN A 91 3.42 -3.69 9.26
N THR A 92 4.49 -3.96 8.52
CA THR A 92 5.31 -5.16 8.70
C THR A 92 5.88 -5.26 10.11
N THR A 93 6.40 -4.16 10.66
CA THR A 93 7.06 -4.15 11.98
C THR A 93 6.04 -4.29 13.11
N ALA A 94 4.92 -3.57 13.08
CA ALA A 94 3.91 -3.64 14.13
C ALA A 94 3.06 -4.92 14.04
N THR A 95 2.85 -5.45 12.85
CA THR A 95 1.89 -6.54 12.57
C THR A 95 0.44 -6.13 12.90
N PRO A 96 -0.57 -6.90 12.49
CA PRO A 96 -1.95 -6.59 12.86
C PRO A 96 -2.24 -6.80 14.35
N TYR A 97 -1.29 -7.35 15.10
CA TYR A 97 -1.42 -7.55 16.54
C TYR A 97 -1.20 -6.25 17.33
N LEU A 98 -0.13 -5.50 17.04
CA LEU A 98 0.19 -4.26 17.73
C LEU A 98 -0.51 -3.04 17.14
N CYS A 99 -0.75 -3.03 15.82
CA CYS A 99 -1.39 -1.90 15.13
C CYS A 99 -2.27 -2.38 13.98
N ARG A 100 -3.45 -1.82 13.86
CA ARG A 100 -4.36 -2.00 12.73
C ARG A 100 -4.57 -0.65 12.03
N PRO A 101 -3.73 -0.27 11.06
CA PRO A 101 -3.71 1.07 10.47
C PRO A 101 -5.05 1.50 9.86
N ILE A 102 -5.91 0.56 9.43
CA ILE A 102 -7.26 0.86 8.92
C ILE A 102 -8.12 1.56 9.99
N GLU A 103 -7.91 1.30 11.27
CA GLU A 103 -8.61 1.96 12.37
C GLU A 103 -8.17 3.42 12.54
N TYR A 104 -7.02 3.79 11.95
CA TYR A 104 -6.45 5.14 11.94
C TYR A 104 -6.52 5.81 10.55
N GLY A 105 -7.36 5.30 9.66
CA GLY A 105 -7.64 5.90 8.36
C GLY A 105 -6.79 5.42 7.20
N ALA A 106 -5.94 4.38 7.36
CA ALA A 106 -5.25 3.79 6.23
C ALA A 106 -6.26 3.18 5.24
N THR A 107 -6.07 3.47 3.96
CA THR A 107 -6.86 2.89 2.86
C THR A 107 -6.38 1.49 2.54
N ILE A 108 -5.06 1.32 2.47
CA ILE A 108 -4.40 0.06 2.12
C ILE A 108 -3.31 -0.22 3.15
N VAL A 109 -3.24 -1.45 3.61
CA VAL A 109 -2.17 -1.90 4.49
C VAL A 109 -1.38 -3.00 3.79
N VAL A 110 -0.06 -2.89 3.81
CA VAL A 110 0.84 -3.91 3.27
C VAL A 110 1.67 -4.53 4.38
N HIS A 111 1.98 -5.80 4.22
CA HIS A 111 2.87 -6.53 5.13
C HIS A 111 3.85 -7.38 4.33
N SER A 112 5.11 -7.34 4.71
CA SER A 112 6.02 -8.45 4.41
C SER A 112 5.73 -9.58 5.38
N THR A 113 5.01 -10.61 4.91
CA THR A 113 4.75 -11.81 5.74
C THR A 113 6.04 -12.57 6.05
N THR A 114 7.11 -12.33 5.28
CA THR A 114 8.47 -12.82 5.50
C THR A 114 8.99 -12.60 6.92
N LYS A 115 8.51 -11.54 7.59
CA LYS A 115 9.03 -11.05 8.87
C LYS A 115 8.25 -11.68 10.05
N TYR A 116 7.66 -10.87 10.90
CA TYR A 116 7.02 -11.32 12.14
C TYR A 116 5.80 -12.20 11.91
N MET A 117 5.06 -12.05 10.82
CA MET A 117 3.87 -12.88 10.57
C MET A 117 4.25 -14.36 10.39
N THR A 118 5.25 -14.69 9.58
CA THR A 118 5.81 -16.05 9.50
C THR A 118 6.69 -16.37 10.70
N GLY A 119 7.56 -15.45 11.11
CA GLY A 119 8.27 -15.45 12.39
C GLY A 119 9.49 -16.35 12.49
N ASN A 120 9.84 -17.11 11.47
CA ASN A 120 10.92 -18.10 11.52
C ASN A 120 11.92 -18.04 10.35
N GLY A 121 11.75 -17.09 9.43
CA GLY A 121 12.70 -16.88 8.32
C GLY A 121 12.73 -17.98 7.26
N THR A 122 11.72 -18.83 7.18
CA THR A 122 11.70 -19.98 6.26
C THR A 122 11.21 -19.65 4.87
N VAL A 123 10.34 -18.64 4.73
CA VAL A 123 9.71 -18.27 3.45
C VAL A 123 9.64 -16.77 3.27
N THR A 124 9.56 -16.34 2.03
CA THR A 124 9.25 -14.97 1.66
C THR A 124 7.81 -14.85 1.21
N GLY A 125 7.18 -13.73 1.52
CA GLY A 125 5.82 -13.46 1.09
C GLY A 125 5.36 -12.06 1.49
N GLY A 126 4.18 -11.69 1.03
CA GLY A 126 3.54 -10.43 1.36
C GLY A 126 2.03 -10.55 1.28
N CYS A 127 1.33 -9.64 1.95
CA CYS A 127 -0.10 -9.48 1.77
C CYS A 127 -0.46 -8.00 1.68
N VAL A 128 -1.56 -7.75 1.00
CA VAL A 128 -2.18 -6.43 0.85
C VAL A 128 -3.59 -6.52 1.41
N VAL A 129 -3.93 -5.62 2.30
CA VAL A 129 -5.26 -5.53 2.93
C VAL A 129 -5.89 -4.22 2.47
N ASP A 130 -7.05 -4.32 1.85
CA ASP A 130 -7.86 -3.18 1.43
C ASP A 130 -8.89 -2.86 2.51
N SER A 131 -9.02 -1.60 2.89
CA SER A 131 -10.05 -1.16 3.85
C SER A 131 -11.48 -1.35 3.32
N GLY A 132 -11.66 -1.37 2.00
CA GLY A 132 -12.96 -1.39 1.36
C GLY A 132 -13.78 -0.12 1.61
N LYS A 133 -13.14 1.01 1.90
CA LYS A 133 -13.83 2.27 2.24
C LYS A 133 -13.55 3.42 1.29
N PHE A 134 -12.52 3.32 0.47
CA PHE A 134 -12.11 4.40 -0.42
C PHE A 134 -12.98 4.44 -1.68
N ASP A 135 -13.47 5.63 -2.02
CA ASP A 135 -14.23 5.84 -3.27
C ASP A 135 -13.26 6.08 -4.44
N TRP A 136 -13.01 5.03 -5.22
CA TRP A 136 -12.11 5.06 -6.38
C TRP A 136 -12.65 5.86 -7.55
N SER A 137 -13.92 6.31 -7.52
CA SER A 137 -14.56 7.14 -8.54
C SER A 137 -14.67 8.61 -8.16
N ALA A 138 -14.38 8.98 -6.91
CA ALA A 138 -14.57 10.34 -6.40
C ALA A 138 -13.75 11.40 -7.15
N ASN A 139 -12.69 10.97 -7.84
CA ASN A 139 -11.89 11.84 -8.69
C ASN A 139 -11.31 11.05 -9.88
N GLN A 140 -10.76 11.76 -10.88
CA GLN A 140 -10.22 11.14 -12.10
C GLN A 140 -8.79 10.60 -11.94
N LYS A 141 -8.31 10.41 -10.71
CA LYS A 141 -6.93 10.00 -10.44
C LYS A 141 -6.67 8.51 -10.67
N PHE A 142 -7.72 7.68 -10.69
CA PHE A 142 -7.61 6.22 -10.72
C PHE A 142 -8.33 5.61 -11.93
N PRO A 143 -7.91 5.95 -13.17
CA PRO A 143 -8.61 5.49 -14.38
C PRO A 143 -8.62 3.95 -14.52
N SER A 144 -7.59 3.24 -14.08
CA SER A 144 -7.55 1.76 -14.07
C SER A 144 -8.67 1.11 -13.25
N LEU A 145 -9.27 1.85 -12.31
CA LEU A 145 -10.36 1.37 -11.45
C LEU A 145 -11.73 1.93 -11.86
N SER A 146 -11.77 3.12 -12.47
CA SER A 146 -13.00 3.85 -12.77
C SER A 146 -13.37 3.85 -14.25
N GLU A 147 -12.41 3.68 -15.17
CA GLU A 147 -12.63 3.66 -16.61
C GLU A 147 -12.78 2.24 -17.15
N PRO A 148 -13.31 2.07 -18.38
CA PRO A 148 -13.43 0.76 -19.02
C PRO A 148 -12.08 0.08 -19.20
N GLU A 149 -11.90 -1.13 -18.66
CA GLU A 149 -10.68 -1.94 -18.82
C GLU A 149 -10.76 -2.80 -20.08
N PRO A 150 -9.96 -2.52 -21.12
CA PRO A 150 -10.02 -3.25 -22.39
C PRO A 150 -9.71 -4.74 -22.25
N ALA A 151 -8.79 -5.12 -21.34
CA ALA A 151 -8.42 -6.52 -21.09
C ALA A 151 -9.56 -7.33 -20.46
N TYR A 152 -10.58 -6.67 -19.95
CA TYR A 152 -11.78 -7.26 -19.34
C TYR A 152 -13.06 -6.83 -20.06
N HIS A 153 -13.00 -6.71 -21.39
CA HIS A 153 -14.16 -6.44 -22.25
C HIS A 153 -14.89 -5.12 -21.90
N GLY A 154 -14.17 -4.12 -21.43
CA GLY A 154 -14.73 -2.83 -21.06
C GLY A 154 -15.37 -2.79 -19.66
N LEU A 155 -15.10 -3.80 -18.83
CA LEU A 155 -15.55 -3.79 -17.43
C LEU A 155 -14.96 -2.58 -16.70
N ARG A 156 -15.79 -1.89 -15.91
CA ARG A 156 -15.36 -0.85 -14.98
C ARG A 156 -15.35 -1.42 -13.58
N PHE A 157 -14.17 -1.54 -13.00
CA PHE A 157 -13.98 -2.21 -11.70
C PHE A 157 -14.80 -1.54 -10.59
N HIS A 158 -14.80 -0.20 -10.53
CA HIS A 158 -15.56 0.52 -9.51
C HIS A 158 -17.08 0.35 -9.67
N GLU A 159 -17.61 0.45 -10.88
CA GLU A 159 -19.06 0.26 -11.12
C GLU A 159 -19.52 -1.16 -10.78
N THR A 160 -18.63 -2.15 -11.02
CA THR A 160 -18.97 -3.57 -10.82
C THR A 160 -18.78 -4.02 -9.38
N PHE A 161 -17.71 -3.58 -8.72
CA PHE A 161 -17.27 -4.10 -7.41
C PHE A 161 -17.31 -3.04 -6.29
N GLY A 162 -17.65 -1.79 -6.60
CA GLY A 162 -17.74 -0.71 -5.64
C GLY A 162 -16.44 -0.52 -4.88
N ALA A 163 -16.52 -0.49 -3.57
CA ALA A 163 -15.37 -0.29 -2.67
C ALA A 163 -14.30 -1.38 -2.78
N LEU A 164 -14.62 -2.56 -3.34
CA LEU A 164 -13.67 -3.66 -3.56
C LEU A 164 -12.97 -3.60 -4.93
N ALA A 165 -13.14 -2.52 -5.70
CA ALA A 165 -12.55 -2.34 -7.02
C ALA A 165 -11.02 -2.55 -7.00
N PHE A 166 -10.32 -1.99 -6.01
CA PHE A 166 -8.88 -2.15 -5.86
C PHE A 166 -8.48 -3.61 -5.64
N THR A 167 -9.20 -4.31 -4.77
CA THR A 167 -8.96 -5.74 -4.49
C THR A 167 -9.14 -6.58 -5.74
N PHE A 168 -10.26 -6.42 -6.46
CA PHE A 168 -10.54 -7.24 -7.66
C PHE A 168 -9.60 -6.91 -8.81
N HIS A 169 -9.25 -5.63 -9.01
CA HIS A 169 -8.23 -5.26 -10.00
C HIS A 169 -6.84 -5.84 -9.61
N GLY A 170 -6.49 -5.78 -8.32
CA GLY A 170 -5.26 -6.38 -7.80
C GLY A 170 -5.18 -7.89 -8.06
N ILE A 171 -6.31 -8.61 -7.94
CA ILE A 171 -6.40 -10.04 -8.26
C ILE A 171 -6.30 -10.26 -9.77
N ALA A 172 -7.07 -9.52 -10.55
CA ALA A 172 -7.21 -9.70 -11.98
C ALA A 172 -5.92 -9.36 -12.75
N VAL A 173 -5.27 -8.27 -12.39
CA VAL A 173 -4.06 -7.77 -13.08
C VAL A 173 -2.80 -8.08 -12.28
N GLY A 174 -2.75 -7.72 -11.01
CA GLY A 174 -1.57 -7.91 -10.18
C GLY A 174 -1.21 -9.38 -9.98
N LEU A 175 -2.16 -10.16 -9.52
CA LEU A 175 -1.94 -11.56 -9.18
C LEU A 175 -1.94 -12.43 -10.44
N ARG A 176 -2.97 -12.36 -11.26
CA ARG A 176 -3.11 -13.24 -12.44
C ARG A 176 -2.12 -12.91 -13.54
N ASP A 177 -2.03 -11.64 -13.95
CA ASP A 177 -1.27 -11.26 -15.14
C ASP A 177 0.23 -11.07 -14.87
N LEU A 178 0.60 -10.62 -13.67
CA LEU A 178 1.99 -10.40 -13.28
C LEU A 178 2.56 -11.53 -12.43
N GLY A 179 1.74 -12.50 -12.01
CA GLY A 179 2.19 -13.65 -11.22
C GLY A 179 2.56 -13.32 -9.78
N MET A 180 2.08 -12.20 -9.23
CA MET A 180 2.38 -11.77 -7.86
C MET A 180 1.53 -12.56 -6.85
N THR A 181 1.68 -13.87 -6.81
CA THR A 181 0.92 -14.77 -5.93
C THR A 181 1.84 -15.43 -4.90
N MET A 182 1.30 -15.64 -3.70
CA MET A 182 1.98 -16.42 -2.67
C MET A 182 1.85 -17.91 -3.00
N ASN A 183 2.95 -18.67 -2.97
CA ASN A 183 2.88 -20.10 -3.16
C ASN A 183 2.26 -20.80 -1.93
N PRO A 184 1.66 -22.02 -2.10
CA PRO A 184 0.97 -22.72 -1.00
C PRO A 184 1.85 -23.01 0.21
N GLN A 185 3.14 -23.32 0.02
CA GLN A 185 4.06 -23.58 1.14
C GLN A 185 4.29 -22.30 1.96
N ALA A 186 4.52 -21.16 1.29
CA ALA A 186 4.69 -19.88 1.99
C ALA A 186 3.41 -19.50 2.75
N ALA A 187 2.23 -19.74 2.17
CA ALA A 187 0.95 -19.53 2.84
C ALA A 187 0.82 -20.42 4.09
N HIS A 188 1.15 -21.70 3.98
CA HIS A 188 1.12 -22.66 5.11
C HIS A 188 2.03 -22.21 6.26
N TYR A 189 3.31 -21.90 5.97
CA TYR A 189 4.23 -21.43 7.01
C TYR A 189 3.83 -20.08 7.61
N THR A 190 3.22 -19.20 6.82
CA THR A 190 2.67 -17.93 7.32
C THR A 190 1.53 -18.20 8.30
N LEU A 191 0.59 -19.09 7.95
CA LEU A 191 -0.50 -19.48 8.84
C LEU A 191 0.02 -20.08 10.16
N MET A 192 0.99 -21.00 10.12
CA MET A 192 1.63 -21.52 11.31
C MET A 192 2.27 -20.42 12.18
N GLY A 193 2.91 -19.43 11.54
CA GLY A 193 3.50 -18.30 12.24
C GLY A 193 2.46 -17.41 12.93
N LEU A 194 1.28 -17.25 12.32
CA LEU A 194 0.20 -16.47 12.90
C LEU A 194 -0.36 -17.07 14.20
N GLU A 195 -0.34 -18.39 14.36
CA GLU A 195 -0.80 -19.05 15.59
C GLU A 195 -0.01 -18.62 16.83
N THR A 196 1.26 -18.26 16.66
CA THR A 196 2.13 -17.82 17.77
C THR A 196 2.40 -16.32 17.76
N LEU A 197 1.82 -15.56 16.83
CA LEU A 197 2.12 -14.14 16.65
C LEU A 197 1.92 -13.35 17.95
N SER A 198 0.80 -13.55 18.62
CA SER A 198 0.47 -12.83 19.87
C SER A 198 1.43 -13.13 21.04
N LEU A 199 2.12 -14.26 20.98
CA LEU A 199 3.13 -14.61 22.00
C LEU A 199 4.51 -14.02 21.69
N ARG A 200 4.75 -13.64 20.44
CA ARG A 200 6.04 -13.13 19.94
C ARG A 200 6.09 -11.62 19.84
N MET A 201 4.95 -10.94 19.87
CA MET A 201 4.80 -9.49 19.82
C MET A 201 4.44 -8.92 21.18
#